data_61a83786ab3b797a1dcd6d6567494771
#
_entry.id   61a83786ab3b797a1dcd6d6567494771
#
_cell.length_a   1.000
_cell.length_b   1.000
_cell.length_c   1.000
_cell.angle_alpha   90.00
_cell.angle_beta   90.00
_cell.angle_gamma   90.00
#
_symmetry.space_group_name_H-M   'P 1'
#
loop_
_entity.id
_entity.type
_entity.pdbx_description
1 polymer ?
#
loop_
_entity_poly.entity_id
_entity_poly.type
_entity_poly.pdbx_seq_one_letter_code
_entity_poly.pdbx_strand_id
1 'polypeptide(L)'
;LLLRLDNGRRQGKSAAKPASLPEKEIRLPAFVPYTLSERNALLLDTAEFSLDGAPFEPEEEILRLDNICRRSLGFPERGNSVAQPWVIHETAPEHTLRLRFTIRSEIDFSGAELALEDAESAAITFNGEKVANNITGWYIDRDIKTVALPDIKAGENILEIVYPFGRRTNTEWCYLLGDFGVRVTGRSKIITALPDKLAFDKLETQGLPFYGGNVTYHLEVEADGALSVTATNYYGALIGVSVDGADKGRII
;
A
#
# COMPACT_ATOMS: atom_id res chain seq x y z
N LEU A 1 -8.40 19.88 -10.56
CA LEU A 1 -9.14 20.58 -9.51
C LEU A 1 -9.32 22.05 -9.90
N LEU A 2 -10.51 22.56 -9.76
CA LEU A 2 -10.84 23.93 -10.09
C LEU A 2 -11.31 24.66 -8.82
N LEU A 3 -10.65 25.75 -8.47
CA LEU A 3 -11.10 26.62 -7.40
C LEU A 3 -11.90 27.79 -8.00
N ARG A 4 -13.12 28.02 -7.52
CA ARG A 4 -13.94 29.17 -7.88
C ARG A 4 -14.10 30.11 -6.69
N LEU A 5 -13.89 31.39 -6.92
CA LEU A 5 -14.19 32.45 -5.97
C LEU A 5 -15.66 32.85 -6.11
N ASP A 6 -16.44 32.66 -5.06
CA ASP A 6 -17.82 33.13 -4.99
C ASP A 6 -17.92 34.23 -3.92
N ASN A 7 -18.35 35.41 -4.32
CA ASN A 7 -18.59 36.56 -3.43
C ASN A 7 -20.00 36.45 -2.80
N GLY A 8 -20.28 35.36 -2.06
CA GLY A 8 -21.57 35.10 -1.44
C GLY A 8 -21.97 36.13 -0.40
N ARG A 9 -22.99 36.95 -0.69
CA ARG A 9 -23.79 37.66 0.30
C ARG A 9 -24.88 36.73 0.84
N ARG A 10 -25.04 36.66 2.17
CA ARG A 10 -26.17 36.03 2.84
C ARG A 10 -27.48 36.56 2.25
N GLN A 11 -28.34 35.68 1.77
CA GLN A 11 -29.68 36.01 1.30
C GLN A 11 -30.58 36.50 2.47
N GLY A 12 -30.81 37.80 2.53
CA GLY A 12 -32.01 38.40 3.10
C GLY A 12 -33.04 38.60 1.97
N LYS A 13 -34.33 38.37 2.28
CA LYS A 13 -35.47 38.29 1.37
C LYS A 13 -35.49 39.32 0.24
N SER A 14 -35.76 38.82 -0.97
CA SER A 14 -36.38 39.44 -2.12
C SER A 14 -35.95 40.86 -2.52
N ALA A 15 -34.94 40.96 -3.38
CA ALA A 15 -34.77 42.02 -4.37
C ALA A 15 -33.97 41.49 -5.55
N ALA A 16 -34.15 42.08 -6.73
CA ALA A 16 -33.60 41.69 -8.04
C ALA A 16 -32.20 41.04 -8.00
N LYS A 17 -32.07 39.94 -8.75
CA LYS A 17 -30.83 39.17 -8.93
C LYS A 17 -29.69 40.17 -9.22
N PRO A 18 -28.74 40.39 -8.30
CA PRO A 18 -27.59 41.22 -8.59
C PRO A 18 -26.78 40.54 -9.70
N ALA A 19 -26.26 41.36 -10.63
CA ALA A 19 -25.33 40.89 -11.65
C ALA A 19 -24.21 40.11 -10.95
N SER A 20 -24.00 38.82 -11.31
CA SER A 20 -22.93 38.00 -10.78
C SER A 20 -21.61 38.71 -11.08
N LEU A 21 -20.86 39.07 -10.05
CA LEU A 21 -19.47 39.45 -10.21
C LEU A 21 -18.74 38.32 -10.98
N PRO A 22 -17.84 38.62 -11.88
CA PRO A 22 -17.14 37.61 -12.65
C PRO A 22 -16.44 36.66 -11.66
N GLU A 23 -16.77 35.37 -11.75
CA GLU A 23 -16.07 34.33 -11.02
C GLU A 23 -14.61 34.35 -11.45
N LYS A 24 -13.69 34.59 -10.55
CA LYS A 24 -12.26 34.46 -10.82
C LYS A 24 -11.88 32.98 -10.64
N GLU A 25 -11.49 32.37 -11.73
CA GLU A 25 -11.02 31.00 -11.74
C GLU A 25 -9.53 30.94 -11.39
N ILE A 26 -9.16 30.19 -10.36
CA ILE A 26 -7.77 29.98 -9.97
C ILE A 26 -7.34 28.62 -10.51
N ARG A 27 -6.40 28.61 -11.42
CA ARG A 27 -5.79 27.36 -11.91
C ARG A 27 -4.70 26.92 -10.96
N LEU A 28 -4.84 25.69 -10.46
CA LEU A 28 -3.85 25.06 -9.61
C LEU A 28 -2.66 24.54 -10.44
N PRO A 29 -1.47 24.44 -9.82
CA PRO A 29 -0.34 23.73 -10.42
C PRO A 29 -0.71 22.27 -10.74
N ALA A 30 -0.12 21.74 -11.80
CA ALA A 30 -0.35 20.34 -12.19
C ALA A 30 0.14 19.35 -11.12
N PHE A 31 1.22 19.71 -10.42
CA PHE A 31 1.82 18.92 -9.34
C PHE A 31 1.92 19.77 -8.08
N VAL A 32 1.47 19.23 -6.96
CA VAL A 32 1.43 19.93 -5.68
C VAL A 32 2.06 19.10 -4.57
N PRO A 33 2.62 19.72 -3.52
CA PRO A 33 3.10 19.04 -2.34
C PRO A 33 1.97 18.21 -1.69
N TYR A 34 2.33 17.12 -1.07
CA TYR A 34 1.39 16.23 -0.43
C TYR A 34 1.96 15.59 0.84
N THR A 35 1.11 14.98 1.63
CA THR A 35 1.46 14.06 2.72
C THR A 35 0.62 12.80 2.64
N LEU A 36 1.22 11.69 3.01
CA LEU A 36 0.56 10.39 3.12
C LEU A 36 0.17 10.15 4.59
N SER A 37 -1.00 9.56 4.83
CA SER A 37 -1.42 9.17 6.19
C SER A 37 -0.69 7.92 6.69
N GLU A 38 -0.13 7.14 5.78
CA GLU A 38 0.55 5.86 6.03
C GLU A 38 1.78 5.75 5.15
N ARG A 39 2.66 4.83 5.45
CA ARG A 39 3.82 4.52 4.61
C ARG A 39 3.38 3.87 3.30
N ASN A 40 4.11 4.10 2.21
CA ASN A 40 3.85 3.41 0.96
C ASN A 40 4.17 1.92 1.08
N ALA A 41 3.56 1.14 0.21
CA ALA A 41 3.71 -0.32 0.18
C ALA A 41 4.20 -0.82 -1.18
N LEU A 42 5.04 -1.85 -1.15
CA LEU A 42 5.32 -2.73 -2.28
C LEU A 42 4.68 -4.08 -1.98
N LEU A 43 3.76 -4.53 -2.83
CA LEU A 43 3.14 -5.84 -2.73
C LEU A 43 4.13 -6.95 -3.17
N LEU A 44 4.33 -7.93 -2.31
CA LEU A 44 5.12 -9.15 -2.53
C LEU A 44 4.14 -10.32 -2.72
N ASP A 45 3.62 -10.48 -3.92
CA ASP A 45 2.58 -11.45 -4.29
C ASP A 45 3.11 -12.65 -5.09
N THR A 46 4.39 -12.62 -5.47
CA THR A 46 5.06 -13.72 -6.19
C THR A 46 6.40 -14.05 -5.56
N ALA A 47 6.75 -15.33 -5.48
CA ALA A 47 8.02 -15.79 -4.92
C ALA A 47 8.50 -17.08 -5.59
N GLU A 48 9.82 -17.29 -5.65
CA GLU A 48 10.37 -18.64 -5.75
C GLU A 48 10.08 -19.38 -4.45
N PHE A 49 9.83 -20.69 -4.52
CA PHE A 49 9.47 -21.45 -3.34
C PHE A 49 10.15 -22.81 -3.25
N SER A 50 10.33 -23.31 -2.05
CA SER A 50 10.90 -24.62 -1.77
C SER A 50 10.16 -25.27 -0.61
N LEU A 51 9.76 -26.53 -0.81
CA LEU A 51 9.11 -27.34 0.22
C LEU A 51 10.15 -28.34 0.75
N ASP A 52 10.25 -28.44 2.09
CA ASP A 52 11.11 -29.37 2.82
C ASP A 52 12.59 -29.37 2.37
N GLY A 53 13.11 -28.20 1.98
CA GLY A 53 14.50 -28.05 1.56
C GLY A 53 14.82 -28.58 0.17
N ALA A 54 13.81 -28.90 -0.65
CA ALA A 54 13.99 -29.20 -2.06
C ALA A 54 14.59 -27.98 -2.81
N PRO A 55 15.14 -28.16 -4.02
CA PRO A 55 15.54 -27.01 -4.85
C PRO A 55 14.37 -26.01 -5.00
N PHE A 56 14.71 -24.72 -5.17
CA PHE A 56 13.72 -23.72 -5.44
C PHE A 56 13.00 -23.97 -6.76
N GLU A 57 11.69 -23.96 -6.71
CA GLU A 57 10.82 -23.91 -7.88
C GLU A 57 10.73 -22.47 -8.42
N PRO A 58 10.43 -22.30 -9.72
CA PRO A 58 10.27 -20.99 -10.34
C PRO A 58 9.24 -20.12 -9.60
N GLU A 59 9.40 -18.80 -9.77
CA GLU A 59 8.49 -17.79 -9.20
C GLU A 59 7.03 -18.04 -9.60
N GLU A 60 6.17 -18.13 -8.60
CA GLU A 60 4.72 -18.29 -8.74
C GLU A 60 3.98 -17.35 -7.78
N GLU A 61 2.72 -17.07 -8.07
CA GLU A 61 1.83 -16.29 -7.21
C GLU A 61 1.58 -17.05 -5.90
N ILE A 62 1.60 -16.32 -4.77
CA ILE A 62 1.63 -16.89 -3.41
C ILE A 62 0.45 -17.86 -3.13
N LEU A 63 -0.77 -17.48 -3.50
CA LEU A 63 -1.94 -18.34 -3.23
C LEU A 63 -1.94 -19.59 -4.12
N ARG A 64 -1.33 -19.49 -5.29
CA ARG A 64 -1.18 -20.62 -6.21
C ARG A 64 -0.08 -21.56 -5.75
N LEU A 65 1.09 -21.03 -5.34
CA LEU A 65 2.17 -21.87 -4.82
C LEU A 65 1.76 -22.59 -3.53
N ASP A 66 0.98 -21.95 -2.65
CA ASP A 66 0.40 -22.59 -1.48
C ASP A 66 -0.43 -23.83 -1.88
N ASN A 67 -1.31 -23.69 -2.87
CA ASN A 67 -2.10 -24.82 -3.37
C ASN A 67 -1.24 -25.87 -4.09
N ILE A 68 -0.15 -25.51 -4.77
CA ILE A 68 0.81 -26.48 -5.33
C ILE A 68 1.43 -27.30 -4.20
N CYS A 69 1.92 -26.65 -3.13
CA CYS A 69 2.48 -27.33 -1.98
C CYS A 69 1.45 -28.23 -1.28
N ARG A 70 0.22 -27.77 -1.07
CA ARG A 70 -0.87 -28.55 -0.47
C ARG A 70 -1.18 -29.81 -1.27
N ARG A 71 -1.30 -29.69 -2.60
CA ARG A 71 -1.54 -30.85 -3.48
C ARG A 71 -0.41 -31.90 -3.38
N SER A 72 0.84 -31.46 -3.34
CA SER A 72 1.99 -32.37 -3.26
C SER A 72 2.01 -33.18 -1.95
N LEU A 73 1.43 -32.60 -0.87
CA LEU A 73 1.32 -33.22 0.45
C LEU A 73 -0.02 -33.94 0.69
N GLY A 74 -0.94 -33.92 -0.27
CA GLY A 74 -2.29 -34.46 -0.07
C GLY A 74 -3.12 -33.65 0.92
N PHE A 75 -2.81 -32.39 1.13
CA PHE A 75 -3.58 -31.48 1.97
C PHE A 75 -4.76 -30.89 1.20
N PRO A 76 -5.84 -30.48 1.88
CA PRO A 76 -6.91 -29.72 1.26
C PRO A 76 -6.38 -28.40 0.68
N GLU A 77 -6.76 -28.08 -0.56
CA GLU A 77 -6.45 -26.79 -1.15
C GLU A 77 -7.23 -25.66 -0.48
N ARG A 78 -6.69 -24.45 -0.55
CA ARG A 78 -7.40 -23.23 -0.11
C ARG A 78 -8.56 -22.97 -1.07
N GLY A 79 -9.68 -22.69 -0.50
CA GLY A 79 -10.95 -22.53 -1.20
C GLY A 79 -12.05 -23.34 -0.52
N ASN A 80 -13.30 -23.05 -0.80
CA ASN A 80 -14.46 -23.77 -0.25
C ASN A 80 -14.50 -23.90 1.28
N SER A 81 -13.96 -22.94 2.01
CA SER A 81 -13.95 -22.89 3.49
C SER A 81 -13.13 -23.99 4.17
N VAL A 82 -12.32 -24.76 3.46
CA VAL A 82 -11.61 -25.92 4.03
C VAL A 82 -10.48 -25.50 4.98
N ALA A 83 -9.93 -24.30 4.83
CA ALA A 83 -8.88 -23.77 5.71
C ALA A 83 -9.41 -23.17 7.03
N GLN A 84 -10.71 -23.24 7.30
CA GLN A 84 -11.27 -22.66 8.52
C GLN A 84 -10.85 -23.45 9.76
N PRO A 85 -10.44 -22.78 10.86
CA PRO A 85 -9.93 -23.45 12.07
C PRO A 85 -10.87 -24.47 12.68
N TRP A 86 -12.17 -24.28 12.53
CA TRP A 86 -13.20 -25.21 13.04
C TRP A 86 -13.47 -26.41 12.14
N VAL A 87 -12.97 -26.41 10.89
CA VAL A 87 -13.14 -27.50 9.93
C VAL A 87 -11.93 -28.42 9.92
N ILE A 88 -10.72 -27.87 10.11
CA ILE A 88 -9.47 -28.61 10.08
C ILE A 88 -8.98 -28.83 11.52
N HIS A 89 -8.84 -30.10 11.92
CA HIS A 89 -8.17 -30.39 13.18
C HIS A 89 -6.72 -29.95 13.12
N GLU A 90 -6.28 -29.27 14.18
CA GLU A 90 -4.91 -28.81 14.30
C GLU A 90 -3.97 -30.00 14.49
N THR A 91 -2.99 -30.06 13.61
CA THR A 91 -1.81 -30.90 13.79
C THR A 91 -0.60 -29.98 13.77
N ALA A 92 0.41 -30.27 14.57
CA ALA A 92 1.67 -29.51 14.47
C ALA A 92 2.16 -29.55 13.02
N PRO A 93 2.66 -28.42 12.47
CA PRO A 93 3.24 -28.40 11.15
C PRO A 93 4.43 -29.39 11.08
N GLU A 94 4.42 -30.29 10.08
CA GLU A 94 5.47 -31.31 9.89
C GLU A 94 6.39 -30.94 8.72
N HIS A 95 6.04 -29.92 7.94
CA HIS A 95 6.74 -29.47 6.75
C HIS A 95 7.29 -28.07 6.92
N THR A 96 8.12 -27.66 5.98
CA THR A 96 8.72 -26.33 5.93
C THR A 96 8.57 -25.74 4.54
N LEU A 97 7.92 -24.58 4.46
CA LEU A 97 7.83 -23.79 3.23
C LEU A 97 8.82 -22.64 3.29
N ARG A 98 9.66 -22.52 2.28
CA ARG A 98 10.60 -21.43 2.09
C ARG A 98 10.20 -20.62 0.88
N LEU A 99 10.04 -19.31 1.07
CA LEU A 99 9.76 -18.32 0.04
C LEU A 99 10.98 -17.44 -0.18
N ARG A 100 11.28 -17.12 -1.45
CA ARG A 100 12.34 -16.18 -1.80
C ARG A 100 11.80 -15.12 -2.73
N PHE A 101 11.93 -13.87 -2.29
CA PHE A 101 11.54 -12.68 -3.03
C PHE A 101 12.78 -11.95 -3.52
N THR A 102 12.80 -11.58 -4.80
CA THR A 102 13.80 -10.66 -5.36
C THR A 102 13.23 -9.25 -5.41
N ILE A 103 13.71 -8.37 -4.53
CA ILE A 103 13.29 -6.98 -4.41
C ILE A 103 14.29 -6.11 -5.16
N ARG A 104 13.83 -5.42 -6.21
CA ARG A 104 14.65 -4.51 -7.00
C ARG A 104 14.45 -3.07 -6.56
N SER A 105 15.55 -2.34 -6.37
CA SER A 105 15.55 -0.94 -5.97
C SER A 105 16.48 -0.10 -6.84
N GLU A 106 16.06 1.10 -7.21
CA GLU A 106 16.90 2.12 -7.86
C GLU A 106 17.60 3.02 -6.85
N ILE A 107 17.22 2.92 -5.57
CA ILE A 107 17.72 3.77 -4.49
C ILE A 107 18.19 2.93 -3.30
N ASP A 108 19.08 3.51 -2.52
CA ASP A 108 19.34 3.06 -1.14
C ASP A 108 18.31 3.74 -0.24
N PHE A 109 17.71 3.01 0.70
CA PHE A 109 16.90 3.62 1.75
C PHE A 109 16.91 2.79 3.04
N SER A 110 16.65 3.46 4.15
CA SER A 110 16.61 2.87 5.50
C SER A 110 15.19 2.90 6.06
N GLY A 111 14.96 2.08 7.08
CA GLY A 111 13.70 2.06 7.79
C GLY A 111 12.58 1.30 7.08
N ALA A 112 12.92 0.36 6.21
CA ALA A 112 11.97 -0.58 5.63
C ALA A 112 11.35 -1.48 6.71
N GLU A 113 10.08 -1.84 6.56
CA GLU A 113 9.41 -2.85 7.37
C GLU A 113 8.76 -3.90 6.46
N LEU A 114 8.90 -5.16 6.86
CA LEU A 114 8.17 -6.27 6.26
C LEU A 114 6.86 -6.47 7.02
N ALA A 115 5.73 -6.44 6.34
CA ALA A 115 4.42 -6.74 6.90
C ALA A 115 3.93 -8.09 6.39
N LEU A 116 3.65 -9.02 7.31
CA LEU A 116 3.24 -10.39 7.00
C LEU A 116 2.38 -10.99 8.12
N GLU A 117 1.55 -11.94 7.75
CA GLU A 117 0.85 -12.79 8.73
C GLU A 117 1.82 -13.81 9.35
N ASP A 118 1.50 -14.28 10.54
CA ASP A 118 2.30 -15.30 11.29
C ASP A 118 3.80 -14.93 11.43
N ALA A 119 4.13 -13.65 11.50
CA ALA A 119 5.50 -13.15 11.60
C ALA A 119 6.30 -13.80 12.75
N GLU A 120 5.63 -14.11 13.86
CA GLU A 120 6.23 -14.72 15.04
C GLU A 120 6.78 -16.13 14.78
N SER A 121 6.15 -16.87 13.88
CA SER A 121 6.52 -18.25 13.51
C SER A 121 7.50 -18.31 12.34
N ALA A 122 7.64 -17.23 11.58
CA ALA A 122 8.51 -17.16 10.42
C ALA A 122 9.99 -16.97 10.80
N ALA A 123 10.89 -17.63 10.09
CA ALA A 123 12.31 -17.28 10.10
C ALA A 123 12.63 -16.41 8.90
N ILE A 124 13.12 -15.19 9.13
CA ILE A 124 13.35 -14.18 8.10
C ILE A 124 14.84 -13.96 7.91
N THR A 125 15.29 -13.94 6.65
CA THR A 125 16.62 -13.47 6.28
C THR A 125 16.52 -12.41 5.20
N PHE A 126 17.42 -11.43 5.26
CA PHE A 126 17.50 -10.36 4.27
C PHE A 126 18.94 -10.23 3.79
N ASN A 127 19.19 -10.37 2.49
CA ASN A 127 20.53 -10.40 1.88
C ASN A 127 21.49 -11.41 2.56
N GLY A 128 20.94 -12.54 3.02
CA GLY A 128 21.69 -13.59 3.70
C GLY A 128 21.88 -13.36 5.21
N GLU A 129 21.48 -12.24 5.75
CA GLU A 129 21.56 -11.93 7.18
C GLU A 129 20.24 -12.24 7.88
N LYS A 130 20.30 -12.85 9.06
CA LYS A 130 19.11 -13.16 9.86
C LYS A 130 18.47 -11.88 10.40
N VAL A 131 17.18 -11.75 10.19
CA VAL A 131 16.36 -10.66 10.75
C VAL A 131 15.70 -11.13 12.04
N ALA A 132 15.77 -10.30 13.09
CA ALA A 132 15.06 -10.58 14.33
C ALA A 132 13.56 -10.29 14.16
N ASN A 133 12.70 -11.24 14.55
CA ASN A 133 11.24 -11.10 14.44
C ASN A 133 10.65 -10.23 15.56
N ASN A 134 11.25 -9.09 15.82
CA ASN A 134 10.71 -8.12 16.76
C ASN A 134 9.55 -7.37 16.12
N ILE A 135 8.34 -7.63 16.59
CA ILE A 135 7.14 -6.96 16.10
C ILE A 135 7.20 -5.48 16.43
N THR A 136 7.13 -4.64 15.39
CA THR A 136 7.14 -3.16 15.49
C THR A 136 5.75 -2.56 15.47
N GLY A 137 4.76 -3.28 14.91
CA GLY A 137 3.39 -2.83 14.76
C GLY A 137 2.54 -3.78 13.91
N TRP A 138 1.65 -3.21 13.13
CA TRP A 138 0.76 -3.92 12.22
C TRP A 138 0.41 -3.06 11.01
N TYR A 139 -0.04 -3.68 9.92
CA TYR A 139 -0.40 -3.01 8.67
C TYR A 139 -1.79 -3.46 8.22
N ILE A 140 -2.72 -2.52 8.04
CA ILE A 140 -4.13 -2.72 7.61
C ILE A 140 -4.94 -3.57 8.60
N ASP A 141 -4.49 -4.78 8.90
CA ASP A 141 -5.08 -5.69 9.87
C ASP A 141 -4.09 -6.00 10.99
N ARG A 142 -4.59 -6.28 12.20
CA ARG A 142 -3.76 -6.58 13.37
C ARG A 142 -3.04 -7.93 13.27
N ASP A 143 -3.49 -8.81 12.40
CA ASP A 143 -2.84 -10.10 12.14
C ASP A 143 -1.66 -9.96 11.15
N ILE A 144 -1.64 -8.89 10.34
CA ILE A 144 -0.49 -8.55 9.48
C ILE A 144 0.53 -7.77 10.32
N LYS A 145 1.47 -8.46 10.94
CA LYS A 145 2.50 -7.87 11.80
C LYS A 145 3.63 -7.25 11.00
N THR A 146 4.23 -6.18 11.55
CA THR A 146 5.39 -5.55 10.94
C THR A 146 6.69 -5.91 11.67
N VAL A 147 7.74 -6.12 10.89
CA VAL A 147 9.10 -6.43 11.35
C VAL A 147 10.07 -5.51 10.64
N ALA A 148 10.95 -4.84 11.39
CA ALA A 148 11.96 -3.97 10.81
C ALA A 148 12.96 -4.77 9.97
N LEU A 149 13.26 -4.29 8.76
CA LEU A 149 14.29 -4.85 7.88
C LEU A 149 15.58 -4.01 7.94
N PRO A 150 16.74 -4.61 7.61
CA PRO A 150 17.94 -3.87 7.27
C PRO A 150 17.74 -2.92 6.09
N ASP A 151 18.71 -2.02 5.87
CA ASP A 151 18.69 -1.10 4.74
C ASP A 151 18.52 -1.82 3.40
N ILE A 152 17.64 -1.30 2.59
CA ILE A 152 17.51 -1.69 1.18
C ILE A 152 18.64 -1.02 0.40
N LYS A 153 19.30 -1.77 -0.46
CA LYS A 153 20.36 -1.26 -1.34
C LYS A 153 19.88 -1.15 -2.77
N ALA A 154 20.41 -0.17 -3.50
CA ALA A 154 20.20 -0.09 -4.93
C ALA A 154 20.69 -1.38 -5.61
N GLY A 155 19.88 -1.91 -6.52
CA GLY A 155 20.10 -3.22 -7.14
C GLY A 155 19.11 -4.26 -6.64
N GLU A 156 19.56 -5.52 -6.59
CA GLU A 156 18.74 -6.65 -6.13
C GLU A 156 18.97 -6.91 -4.64
N ASN A 157 17.88 -7.06 -3.91
CA ASN A 157 17.87 -7.49 -2.52
C ASN A 157 17.06 -8.78 -2.41
N ILE A 158 17.55 -9.71 -1.63
CA ILE A 158 16.92 -11.02 -1.44
C ILE A 158 16.30 -11.11 -0.06
N LEU A 159 14.99 -11.29 -0.02
CA LEU A 159 14.23 -11.60 1.18
C LEU A 159 13.87 -13.08 1.15
N GLU A 160 14.24 -13.83 2.17
CA GLU A 160 13.75 -15.19 2.35
C GLU A 160 12.93 -15.29 3.63
N ILE A 161 11.80 -15.99 3.52
CA ILE A 161 10.89 -16.26 4.64
C ILE A 161 10.69 -17.78 4.71
N VAL A 162 10.88 -18.35 5.89
CA VAL A 162 10.70 -19.78 6.15
C VAL A 162 9.59 -19.96 7.17
N TYR A 163 8.55 -20.69 6.77
CA TYR A 163 7.40 -21.00 7.61
C TYR A 163 7.35 -22.48 7.99
N PRO A 164 6.94 -22.82 9.23
CA PRO A 164 6.39 -24.14 9.52
C PRO A 164 5.14 -24.33 8.66
N PHE A 165 5.09 -25.39 7.84
CA PHE A 165 4.00 -25.60 6.88
C PHE A 165 3.16 -26.82 7.28
N GLY A 166 1.88 -26.62 7.44
CA GLY A 166 0.90 -27.63 7.82
C GLY A 166 -0.47 -27.34 7.22
N ARG A 167 -1.46 -28.13 7.59
CA ARG A 167 -2.83 -28.00 7.06
C ARG A 167 -3.47 -26.64 7.34
N ARG A 168 -3.10 -25.99 8.45
CA ARG A 168 -3.63 -24.69 8.89
C ARG A 168 -2.74 -23.51 8.56
N THR A 169 -1.54 -23.73 8.02
CA THR A 169 -0.66 -22.62 7.65
C THR A 169 -1.36 -21.73 6.65
N ASN A 170 -1.37 -20.43 6.93
CA ASN A 170 -1.98 -19.41 6.09
C ASN A 170 -0.89 -18.65 5.34
N THR A 171 -0.53 -19.14 4.15
CA THR A 171 0.45 -18.47 3.30
C THR A 171 -0.24 -17.35 2.54
N GLU A 172 0.04 -16.10 2.90
CA GLU A 172 -0.57 -14.90 2.32
C GLU A 172 0.46 -13.99 1.68
N TRP A 173 -0.01 -12.98 0.97
CA TRP A 173 0.82 -11.92 0.43
C TRP A 173 1.51 -11.15 1.56
N CYS A 174 2.75 -10.72 1.29
CA CYS A 174 3.50 -9.87 2.18
C CYS A 174 3.61 -8.46 1.58
N TYR A 175 3.98 -7.50 2.42
CA TYR A 175 4.17 -6.12 2.00
C TYR A 175 5.50 -5.59 2.51
N LEU A 176 6.23 -4.89 1.67
CA LEU A 176 7.32 -4.05 2.11
C LEU A 176 6.81 -2.62 2.28
N LEU A 177 6.99 -2.05 3.47
CA LEU A 177 6.53 -0.71 3.82
C LEU A 177 7.71 0.24 3.92
N GLY A 178 7.54 1.48 3.44
CA GLY A 178 8.61 2.47 3.51
C GLY A 178 8.28 3.80 2.83
N ASP A 179 9.22 4.73 2.97
CA ASP A 179 9.15 6.05 2.34
C ASP A 179 9.80 6.03 0.96
N PHE A 180 9.23 5.26 0.06
CA PHE A 180 9.69 5.02 -1.31
C PHE A 180 8.53 5.07 -2.29
N GLY A 181 8.84 5.29 -3.56
CA GLY A 181 7.92 5.09 -4.68
C GLY A 181 8.05 3.67 -5.24
N VAL A 182 7.04 3.23 -6.00
CA VAL A 182 7.06 1.96 -6.72
C VAL A 182 6.68 2.18 -8.18
N ARG A 183 7.50 1.67 -9.09
CA ARG A 183 7.18 1.60 -10.51
C ARG A 183 6.83 0.16 -10.90
N VAL A 184 5.63 0.00 -11.49
CA VAL A 184 5.15 -1.29 -11.99
C VAL A 184 5.20 -1.28 -13.51
N THR A 185 5.82 -2.32 -14.10
CA THR A 185 5.85 -2.52 -15.54
C THR A 185 5.66 -4.01 -15.83
N GLY A 186 4.49 -4.38 -16.27
CA GLY A 186 4.11 -5.79 -16.39
C GLY A 186 4.16 -6.49 -15.03
N ARG A 187 4.97 -7.53 -14.89
CA ARG A 187 5.22 -8.22 -13.62
C ARG A 187 6.33 -7.59 -12.78
N SER A 188 7.12 -6.70 -13.38
CA SER A 188 8.24 -6.07 -12.68
C SER A 188 7.77 -4.96 -11.77
N LYS A 189 8.20 -5.02 -10.52
CA LYS A 189 7.99 -4.01 -9.49
C LYS A 189 9.36 -3.51 -9.03
N ILE A 190 9.59 -2.22 -9.10
CA ILE A 190 10.89 -1.61 -8.80
C ILE A 190 10.66 -0.48 -7.81
N ILE A 191 11.41 -0.49 -6.72
CA ILE A 191 11.45 0.60 -5.75
C ILE A 191 12.18 1.79 -6.37
N THR A 192 11.59 2.96 -6.24
CA THR A 192 12.12 4.24 -6.73
C THR A 192 12.09 5.27 -5.62
N ALA A 193 12.63 6.45 -5.85
CA ALA A 193 12.41 7.58 -4.95
C ALA A 193 10.91 7.92 -4.89
N LEU A 194 10.44 8.29 -3.69
CA LEU A 194 9.09 8.82 -3.52
C LEU A 194 9.04 10.19 -4.22
N PRO A 195 8.02 10.48 -5.04
CA PRO A 195 7.92 11.78 -5.71
C PRO A 195 7.67 12.91 -4.70
N ASP A 196 8.30 14.06 -4.88
CA ASP A 196 8.13 15.24 -4.00
C ASP A 196 6.74 15.89 -4.14
N LYS A 197 6.08 15.68 -5.27
CA LYS A 197 4.78 16.27 -5.61
C LYS A 197 3.93 15.27 -6.38
N LEU A 198 2.61 15.36 -6.19
CA LEU A 198 1.63 14.54 -6.93
C LEU A 198 0.68 15.42 -7.73
N ALA A 199 0.21 14.91 -8.85
CA ALA A 199 -0.94 15.45 -9.56
C ALA A 199 -2.25 14.92 -8.93
N PHE A 200 -3.36 15.63 -9.17
CA PHE A 200 -4.70 15.15 -8.86
C PHE A 200 -5.16 14.11 -9.91
N ASP A 201 -4.46 12.99 -9.95
CA ASP A 201 -4.68 11.91 -10.91
C ASP A 201 -4.44 10.56 -10.21
N LYS A 202 -4.46 9.49 -10.97
CA LYS A 202 -4.25 8.12 -10.51
C LYS A 202 -2.92 7.97 -9.79
N LEU A 203 -2.97 7.47 -8.56
CA LEU A 203 -1.79 7.28 -7.71
C LEU A 203 -0.86 6.18 -8.25
N GLU A 204 -1.42 5.15 -8.87
CA GLU A 204 -0.67 4.03 -9.41
C GLU A 204 0.35 4.42 -10.49
N THR A 205 0.10 5.52 -11.21
CA THR A 205 1.04 6.05 -12.22
C THR A 205 2.05 7.03 -11.64
N GLN A 206 1.93 7.34 -10.35
CA GLN A 206 2.72 8.35 -9.66
C GLN A 206 3.59 7.77 -8.53
N GLY A 207 3.95 6.49 -8.63
CA GLY A 207 4.82 5.83 -7.65
C GLY A 207 4.09 5.23 -6.45
N LEU A 208 2.76 5.21 -6.45
CA LEU A 208 1.94 4.74 -5.33
C LEU A 208 0.91 3.67 -5.74
N PRO A 209 1.31 2.61 -6.50
CA PRO A 209 0.37 1.66 -7.08
C PRO A 209 -0.33 0.77 -6.04
N PHE A 210 0.26 0.61 -4.86
CA PHE A 210 -0.26 -0.26 -3.78
C PHE A 210 -0.65 0.55 -2.54
N TYR A 211 -0.67 1.87 -2.64
CA TYR A 211 -1.01 2.73 -1.51
C TYR A 211 -2.51 2.74 -1.26
N GLY A 212 -2.92 2.41 -0.04
CA GLY A 212 -4.33 2.33 0.37
C GLY A 212 -4.77 3.40 1.38
N GLY A 213 -3.84 4.25 1.84
CA GLY A 213 -4.12 5.30 2.81
C GLY A 213 -4.69 6.59 2.21
N ASN A 214 -4.75 7.64 3.01
CA ASN A 214 -5.21 8.94 2.56
C ASN A 214 -4.05 9.80 2.05
N VAL A 215 -4.29 10.57 0.99
CA VAL A 215 -3.37 11.59 0.46
C VAL A 215 -3.94 12.97 0.78
N THR A 216 -3.15 13.78 1.46
CA THR A 216 -3.47 15.20 1.68
C THR A 216 -2.64 16.05 0.75
N TYR A 217 -3.30 16.76 -0.16
CA TYR A 217 -2.67 17.73 -1.05
C TYR A 217 -2.61 19.10 -0.39
N HIS A 218 -1.45 19.76 -0.40
CA HIS A 218 -1.23 21.06 0.21
C HIS A 218 -1.22 22.14 -0.85
N LEU A 219 -2.12 23.11 -0.73
CA LEU A 219 -2.30 24.20 -1.66
C LEU A 219 -2.26 25.54 -0.93
N GLU A 220 -1.50 26.50 -1.44
CA GLU A 220 -1.53 27.89 -1.01
C GLU A 220 -2.23 28.72 -2.07
N VAL A 221 -3.28 29.43 -1.67
CA VAL A 221 -4.11 30.21 -2.57
C VAL A 221 -4.42 31.56 -1.95
N GLU A 222 -4.12 32.65 -2.65
CA GLU A 222 -4.55 33.99 -2.27
C GLU A 222 -5.95 34.25 -2.80
N ALA A 223 -6.86 34.62 -1.89
CA ALA A 223 -8.25 34.89 -2.23
C ALA A 223 -8.82 36.08 -1.45
N ASP A 224 -9.45 37.00 -2.15
CA ASP A 224 -10.06 38.21 -1.59
C ASP A 224 -11.53 38.01 -1.19
N GLY A 225 -12.03 36.75 -1.18
CA GLY A 225 -13.45 36.45 -0.95
C GLY A 225 -13.71 34.98 -0.66
N ALA A 226 -14.97 34.56 -0.75
CA ALA A 226 -15.36 33.17 -0.56
C ALA A 226 -14.80 32.29 -1.69
N LEU A 227 -14.22 31.15 -1.30
CA LEU A 227 -13.71 30.12 -2.21
C LEU A 227 -14.73 28.99 -2.34
N SER A 228 -14.93 28.51 -3.56
CA SER A 228 -15.55 27.19 -3.79
C SER A 228 -14.50 26.23 -4.37
N VAL A 229 -14.53 24.99 -3.93
CA VAL A 229 -13.70 23.90 -4.45
C VAL A 229 -14.59 22.98 -5.26
N THR A 230 -14.25 22.75 -6.53
CA THR A 230 -14.98 21.84 -7.40
C THR A 230 -14.03 20.78 -7.93
N ALA A 231 -14.35 19.52 -7.75
CA ALA A 231 -13.70 18.39 -8.39
C ALA A 231 -14.68 17.74 -9.37
N THR A 232 -14.37 17.81 -10.66
CA THR A 232 -15.22 17.21 -11.70
C THR A 232 -14.83 15.77 -11.99
N ASN A 233 -13.61 15.39 -11.64
CA ASN A 233 -13.09 14.04 -11.82
C ASN A 233 -12.02 13.77 -10.77
N TYR A 234 -12.13 12.67 -10.04
CA TYR A 234 -11.14 12.27 -9.03
C TYR A 234 -11.16 10.76 -8.83
N TYR A 235 -10.05 10.23 -8.32
CA TYR A 235 -9.88 8.82 -8.00
C TYR A 235 -9.82 8.69 -6.49
N GLY A 236 -10.90 8.18 -5.89
CA GLY A 236 -11.03 8.03 -4.45
C GLY A 236 -12.49 7.95 -4.02
N ALA A 237 -12.74 7.53 -2.79
CA ALA A 237 -14.08 7.39 -2.25
C ALA A 237 -14.71 8.76 -1.95
N LEU A 238 -13.85 9.75 -1.58
CA LEU A 238 -14.33 11.04 -1.08
C LEU A 238 -13.16 12.04 -1.05
N ILE A 239 -13.44 13.32 -1.25
CA ILE A 239 -12.49 14.42 -1.01
C ILE A 239 -12.93 15.19 0.22
N GLY A 240 -12.07 15.25 1.26
CA GLY A 240 -12.21 16.19 2.36
C GLY A 240 -11.57 17.53 2.00
N VAL A 241 -12.21 18.63 2.38
CA VAL A 241 -11.69 19.99 2.17
C VAL A 241 -11.47 20.66 3.51
N SER A 242 -10.26 21.17 3.75
CA SER A 242 -9.94 22.02 4.89
C SER A 242 -9.28 23.31 4.45
N VAL A 243 -9.51 24.39 5.17
CA VAL A 243 -8.87 25.71 4.94
C VAL A 243 -8.36 26.21 6.27
N ASP A 244 -7.08 26.54 6.33
CA ASP A 244 -6.38 26.98 7.54
C ASP A 244 -6.59 26.04 8.72
N GLY A 245 -6.55 24.74 8.45
CA GLY A 245 -6.77 23.67 9.43
C GLY A 245 -8.21 23.41 9.83
N ALA A 246 -9.18 24.21 9.36
CA ALA A 246 -10.60 24.02 9.65
C ALA A 246 -11.30 23.18 8.57
N ASP A 247 -12.02 22.14 8.97
CA ASP A 247 -12.87 21.33 8.07
C ASP A 247 -13.95 22.22 7.40
N LYS A 248 -14.06 22.15 6.08
CA LYS A 248 -15.02 22.91 5.27
C LYS A 248 -16.03 22.01 4.55
N GLY A 249 -15.89 20.72 4.65
CA GLY A 249 -16.85 19.77 4.09
C GLY A 249 -16.24 18.67 3.24
N ARG A 250 -17.11 18.00 2.50
CA ARG A 250 -16.79 16.81 1.70
C ARG A 250 -17.35 16.96 0.28
N ILE A 251 -16.62 16.42 -0.69
CA ILE A 251 -17.08 16.22 -2.08
C ILE A 251 -17.24 14.70 -2.24
N ILE A 252 -18.43 14.26 -2.63
CA ILE A 252 -18.80 12.85 -2.80
C ILE A 252 -19.10 12.59 -4.27
#